data_730db137453e1ad62a1665ae948f1e82
#
_entry.id   730db137453e1ad62a1665ae948f1e82
#
_cell.length_a   1.000
_cell.length_b   1.000
_cell.length_c   1.000
_cell.angle_alpha   90.00
_cell.angle_beta   90.00
_cell.angle_gamma   90.00
#
_symmetry.space_group_name_H-M   'P 1'
#
loop_
_entity.id
_entity.type
_entity.pdbx_description
1 polymer ?
#
loop_
_entity_poly.entity_id
_entity_poly.type
_entity_poly.pdbx_seq_one_letter_code
_entity_poly.pdbx_strand_id
1 'polypeptide(L)'
;MKIIQKNWYLFIMFSICLSQEVLPLTERYFHTEDMGYEYQRGTYLIVLADPSLKAILIEGETGDFIKFKRSQGYNVKIIDFNWAGGTKSLLKYYLKNYYKNIDPMLEYVLLIGDVNGSYPIPSFTIPSYNESDLDVTDYPYTFFDNNDILQPAFFIGRWSIRS
;
A
#
# COMPACT_ATOMS: atom_id res chain seq x y z
N MET A 1 51.91 -31.61 -16.11
CA MET A 1 51.13 -30.61 -16.84
C MET A 1 49.60 -30.91 -16.93
N LYS A 2 49.10 -32.06 -16.45
CA LYS A 2 47.67 -32.42 -16.47
C LYS A 2 46.86 -32.00 -15.25
N ILE A 3 47.47 -31.66 -14.12
CA ILE A 3 46.78 -31.32 -12.85
C ILE A 3 46.28 -29.88 -12.84
N ILE A 4 46.96 -28.96 -13.53
CA ILE A 4 46.58 -27.51 -13.54
C ILE A 4 45.33 -27.28 -14.40
N GLN A 5 45.09 -28.06 -15.45
CA GLN A 5 43.89 -27.92 -16.29
C GLN A 5 42.59 -28.34 -15.58
N LYS A 6 42.65 -29.34 -14.68
CA LYS A 6 41.45 -29.84 -13.98
C LYS A 6 40.93 -28.85 -12.95
N ASN A 7 41.79 -28.07 -12.33
CA ASN A 7 41.39 -27.07 -11.33
C ASN A 7 40.84 -25.78 -11.95
N TRP A 8 41.23 -25.46 -13.18
CA TRP A 8 40.69 -24.29 -13.88
C TRP A 8 39.20 -24.46 -14.23
N TYR A 9 38.78 -25.64 -14.68
CA TYR A 9 37.36 -25.91 -14.94
C TYR A 9 36.52 -25.84 -13.66
N LEU A 10 37.05 -26.27 -12.52
CA LEU A 10 36.35 -26.15 -11.22
C LEU A 10 36.20 -24.69 -10.78
N PHE A 11 37.18 -23.84 -11.07
CA PHE A 11 37.15 -22.42 -10.72
C PHE A 11 36.16 -21.66 -11.64
N ILE A 12 36.10 -22.01 -12.91
CA ILE A 12 35.12 -21.42 -13.88
C ILE A 12 33.70 -21.86 -13.52
N MET A 13 33.48 -23.13 -13.19
CA MET A 13 32.16 -23.63 -12.76
C MET A 13 31.72 -22.99 -11.44
N PHE A 14 32.61 -22.73 -10.51
CA PHE A 14 32.29 -22.05 -9.26
C PHE A 14 31.96 -20.56 -9.47
N SER A 15 32.65 -19.91 -10.40
CA SER A 15 32.41 -18.52 -10.79
C SER A 15 31.02 -18.33 -11.50
N ILE A 16 30.59 -19.32 -12.28
CA ILE A 16 29.28 -19.30 -12.94
C ILE A 16 28.14 -19.54 -11.93
N CYS A 17 28.33 -20.40 -10.92
CA CYS A 17 27.35 -20.60 -9.87
C CYS A 17 27.15 -19.36 -8.98
N LEU A 18 28.18 -18.56 -8.73
CA LEU A 18 28.08 -17.34 -7.92
C LEU A 18 27.42 -16.18 -8.66
N SER A 19 27.38 -16.20 -9.98
CA SER A 19 26.76 -15.12 -10.76
C SER A 19 25.23 -15.28 -10.92
N GLN A 20 24.68 -16.46 -10.65
CA GLN A 20 23.24 -16.71 -10.80
C GLN A 20 22.40 -16.31 -9.59
N GLU A 21 22.98 -16.15 -8.39
CA GLU A 21 22.22 -15.78 -7.19
C GLU A 21 22.03 -14.26 -7.01
N VAL A 22 22.79 -13.44 -7.71
CA VAL A 22 22.71 -11.96 -7.57
C VAL A 22 21.65 -11.35 -8.50
N LEU A 23 21.28 -12.03 -9.59
CA LEU A 23 20.32 -11.54 -10.58
C LEU A 23 18.86 -11.44 -10.09
N PRO A 24 18.30 -12.33 -9.25
CA PRO A 24 16.90 -12.24 -8.87
C PRO A 24 16.52 -11.01 -8.04
N LEU A 25 17.47 -10.40 -7.32
CA LEU A 25 17.21 -9.20 -6.51
C LEU A 25 17.18 -7.93 -7.36
N THR A 26 18.02 -7.84 -8.37
CA THR A 26 17.99 -6.72 -9.33
C THR A 26 16.76 -6.77 -10.23
N GLU A 27 16.31 -7.94 -10.63
CA GLU A 27 15.08 -8.12 -11.42
C GLU A 27 13.81 -7.73 -10.64
N ARG A 28 13.79 -7.85 -9.32
CA ARG A 28 12.66 -7.39 -8.49
C ARG A 28 12.59 -5.87 -8.35
N TYR A 29 13.70 -5.16 -8.47
CA TYR A 29 13.76 -3.71 -8.27
C TYR A 29 13.86 -2.92 -9.56
N PHE A 30 14.36 -3.52 -10.62
CA PHE A 30 14.50 -2.89 -11.94
C PHE A 30 13.63 -3.65 -12.92
N HIS A 31 12.38 -3.22 -13.07
CA HIS A 31 11.54 -3.68 -14.17
C HIS A 31 12.16 -3.19 -15.47
N THR A 32 12.87 -4.07 -16.14
CA THR A 32 13.13 -3.89 -17.56
C THR A 32 11.88 -4.35 -18.32
N GLU A 33 11.42 -3.52 -19.22
CA GLU A 33 10.22 -3.72 -20.05
C GLU A 33 10.22 -5.03 -20.88
N ASP A 34 11.31 -5.77 -20.86
CA ASP A 34 11.53 -6.97 -21.67
C ASP A 34 11.00 -8.28 -21.08
N MET A 35 10.49 -8.30 -19.85
CA MET A 35 10.13 -9.56 -19.19
C MET A 35 8.71 -10.05 -19.46
N GLY A 36 7.88 -9.30 -20.16
CA GLY A 36 6.54 -9.75 -20.60
C GLY A 36 5.56 -10.09 -19.47
N TYR A 37 5.94 -9.88 -18.20
CA TYR A 37 5.08 -10.03 -17.05
C TYR A 37 4.55 -8.66 -16.64
N GLU A 38 3.26 -8.42 -16.84
CA GLU A 38 2.58 -7.31 -16.17
C GLU A 38 2.70 -7.53 -14.66
N TYR A 39 3.56 -6.75 -14.02
CA TYR A 39 3.65 -6.75 -12.57
C TYR A 39 2.39 -6.10 -12.00
N GLN A 40 1.45 -6.94 -11.62
CA GLN A 40 0.23 -6.49 -10.96
C GLN A 40 0.45 -6.49 -9.45
N ARG A 41 0.43 -5.30 -8.85
CA ARG A 41 0.35 -5.11 -7.41
C ARG A 41 -1.09 -5.27 -6.94
N GLY A 42 -1.28 -5.19 -5.62
CA GLY A 42 -2.59 -5.21 -5.01
C GLY A 42 -3.46 -3.98 -5.35
N THR A 43 -4.60 -3.91 -4.72
CA THR A 43 -5.51 -2.76 -4.83
C THR A 43 -5.03 -1.61 -3.94
N TYR A 44 -4.98 -0.41 -4.51
CA TYR A 44 -4.79 0.86 -3.84
C TYR A 44 -6.16 1.55 -3.73
N LEU A 45 -6.77 1.50 -2.54
CA LEU A 45 -8.08 2.08 -2.28
C LEU A 45 -7.93 3.51 -1.76
N ILE A 46 -8.57 4.46 -2.41
CA ILE A 46 -8.66 5.86 -1.96
C ILE A 46 -10.06 6.10 -1.42
N VAL A 47 -10.15 6.56 -0.17
CA VAL A 47 -11.40 6.96 0.48
C VAL A 47 -11.44 8.47 0.55
N LEU A 48 -12.38 9.09 -0.14
CA LEU A 48 -12.58 10.54 -0.14
C LEU A 48 -13.58 10.91 0.94
N ALA A 49 -13.28 11.93 1.75
CA ALA A 49 -14.26 12.53 2.67
C ALA A 49 -15.44 13.16 1.92
N ASP A 50 -15.17 13.71 0.73
CA ASP A 50 -16.14 14.31 -0.16
C ASP A 50 -15.75 14.05 -1.64
N PRO A 51 -16.72 13.79 -2.53
CA PRO A 51 -16.44 13.54 -3.96
C PRO A 51 -15.73 14.69 -4.68
N SER A 52 -15.87 15.95 -4.21
CA SER A 52 -15.21 17.12 -4.80
C SER A 52 -13.68 17.04 -4.71
N LEU A 53 -13.16 16.30 -3.71
CA LEU A 53 -11.72 16.09 -3.53
C LEU A 53 -11.08 15.24 -4.63
N LYS A 54 -11.89 14.60 -5.46
CA LYS A 54 -11.37 13.79 -6.58
C LYS A 54 -10.57 14.63 -7.59
N ALA A 55 -10.93 15.89 -7.79
CA ALA A 55 -10.22 16.79 -8.70
C ALA A 55 -8.75 16.95 -8.31
N ILE A 56 -8.43 17.04 -7.01
CA ILE A 56 -7.07 17.17 -6.49
C ILE A 56 -6.18 16.01 -6.92
N LEU A 57 -6.74 14.81 -7.10
CA LEU A 57 -6.00 13.60 -7.48
C LEU A 57 -5.66 13.55 -8.98
N ILE A 58 -6.40 14.28 -9.81
CA ILE A 58 -6.31 14.21 -11.27
C ILE A 58 -5.66 15.47 -11.84
N GLU A 59 -5.97 16.64 -11.26
CA GLU A 59 -5.63 17.95 -11.80
C GLU A 59 -4.59 18.70 -10.96
N GLY A 60 -3.93 18.04 -10.00
CA GLY A 60 -2.92 18.68 -9.13
C GLY A 60 -1.72 19.19 -9.91
N GLU A 61 -1.10 20.29 -9.43
CA GLU A 61 0.11 20.91 -10.02
C GLU A 61 1.27 19.91 -10.20
N THR A 62 1.30 18.88 -9.38
CA THR A 62 2.34 17.83 -9.39
C THR A 62 2.01 16.63 -10.31
N GLY A 63 0.89 16.69 -11.04
CA GLY A 63 0.46 15.65 -11.97
C GLY A 63 -0.68 14.78 -11.44
N ASP A 64 -1.05 13.77 -12.21
CA ASP A 64 -2.13 12.84 -11.94
C ASP A 64 -1.66 11.71 -10.99
N PHE A 65 -2.04 11.81 -9.71
CA PHE A 65 -1.69 10.83 -8.69
C PHE A 65 -2.24 9.44 -9.00
N ILE A 66 -3.45 9.36 -9.57
CA ILE A 66 -4.09 8.09 -9.93
C ILE A 66 -3.27 7.40 -11.03
N LYS A 67 -2.87 8.18 -12.04
CA LYS A 67 -2.05 7.70 -13.15
C LYS A 67 -0.69 7.22 -12.65
N PHE A 68 -0.09 7.99 -11.74
CA PHE A 68 1.18 7.61 -11.11
C PHE A 68 1.05 6.28 -10.34
N LYS A 69 -0.02 6.08 -9.54
CA LYS A 69 -0.21 4.82 -8.82
C LYS A 69 -0.48 3.64 -9.76
N ARG A 70 -1.22 3.88 -10.84
CA ARG A 70 -1.43 2.86 -11.87
C ARG A 70 -0.14 2.47 -12.59
N SER A 71 0.73 3.45 -12.90
CA SER A 71 2.04 3.16 -13.49
C SER A 71 2.97 2.36 -12.57
N GLN A 72 2.69 2.35 -11.26
CA GLN A 72 3.37 1.50 -10.29
C GLN A 72 2.76 0.08 -10.20
N GLY A 73 1.80 -0.26 -11.04
CA GLY A 73 1.15 -1.57 -11.10
C GLY A 73 -0.06 -1.75 -10.19
N TYR A 74 -0.52 -0.69 -9.48
CA TYR A 74 -1.69 -0.79 -8.61
C TYR A 74 -3.01 -0.76 -9.36
N ASN A 75 -3.97 -1.58 -8.91
CA ASN A 75 -5.37 -1.42 -9.22
C ASN A 75 -5.96 -0.30 -8.34
N VAL A 76 -6.10 0.91 -8.88
CA VAL A 76 -6.58 2.08 -8.12
C VAL A 76 -8.09 2.13 -8.12
N LYS A 77 -8.69 2.09 -6.92
CA LYS A 77 -10.13 2.27 -6.66
C LYS A 77 -10.37 3.50 -5.81
N ILE A 78 -11.47 4.20 -6.07
CA ILE A 78 -11.86 5.40 -5.33
C ILE A 78 -13.28 5.20 -4.84
N ILE A 79 -13.51 5.47 -3.56
CA ILE A 79 -14.82 5.45 -2.94
C ILE A 79 -15.07 6.74 -2.15
N ASP A 80 -16.32 7.03 -1.91
CA ASP A 80 -16.77 8.07 -1.01
C ASP A 80 -16.98 7.54 0.40
N PHE A 81 -16.57 8.31 1.43
CA PHE A 81 -16.72 7.93 2.83
C PHE A 81 -18.18 7.71 3.23
N ASN A 82 -19.09 8.57 2.73
CA ASN A 82 -20.52 8.44 3.02
C ASN A 82 -21.08 7.17 2.39
N TRP A 83 -20.63 6.82 1.18
CA TRP A 83 -21.00 5.56 0.55
C TRP A 83 -20.51 4.33 1.35
N ALA A 84 -19.36 4.42 2.01
CA ALA A 84 -18.85 3.41 2.92
C ALA A 84 -19.56 3.41 4.30
N GLY A 85 -20.61 4.22 4.48
CA GLY A 85 -21.46 4.26 5.66
C GLY A 85 -21.31 5.52 6.53
N GLY A 86 -20.37 6.43 6.24
CA GLY A 86 -20.26 7.75 6.88
C GLY A 86 -19.87 7.75 8.36
N THR A 87 -19.45 6.63 8.91
CA THR A 87 -18.94 6.51 10.30
C THR A 87 -17.69 5.67 10.36
N LYS A 88 -16.87 5.88 11.40
CA LYS A 88 -15.64 5.10 11.58
C LYS A 88 -15.89 3.59 11.69
N SER A 89 -16.95 3.19 12.36
CA SER A 89 -17.27 1.76 12.54
C SER A 89 -17.75 1.11 11.23
N LEU A 90 -18.56 1.82 10.46
CA LEU A 90 -19.04 1.33 9.17
C LEU A 90 -17.93 1.33 8.12
N LEU A 91 -17.06 2.35 8.11
CA LEU A 91 -15.87 2.34 7.26
C LEU A 91 -14.96 1.14 7.59
N LYS A 92 -14.69 0.88 8.88
CA LYS A 92 -13.92 -0.30 9.29
C LYS A 92 -14.58 -1.61 8.83
N TYR A 93 -15.88 -1.73 8.98
CA TYR A 93 -16.63 -2.90 8.51
C TYR A 93 -16.57 -3.05 6.98
N TYR A 94 -16.72 -1.93 6.26
CA TYR A 94 -16.58 -1.89 4.81
C TYR A 94 -15.19 -2.37 4.37
N LEU A 95 -14.12 -1.82 4.98
CA LEU A 95 -12.73 -2.19 4.67
C LEU A 95 -12.46 -3.67 4.93
N LYS A 96 -13.01 -4.23 6.04
CA LYS A 96 -12.92 -5.66 6.33
C LYS A 96 -13.54 -6.52 5.23
N ASN A 97 -14.74 -6.17 4.79
CA ASN A 97 -15.43 -6.91 3.73
C ASN A 97 -14.75 -6.72 2.38
N TYR A 98 -14.29 -5.51 2.11
CA TYR A 98 -13.57 -5.18 0.89
C TYR A 98 -12.26 -5.98 0.81
N TYR A 99 -11.47 -6.03 1.88
CA TYR A 99 -10.24 -6.82 1.97
C TYR A 99 -10.47 -8.30 1.67
N LYS A 100 -11.58 -8.86 2.17
CA LYS A 100 -11.89 -10.29 2.01
C LYS A 100 -12.35 -10.68 0.59
N ASN A 101 -12.89 -9.72 -0.17
CA ASN A 101 -13.61 -10.03 -1.41
C ASN A 101 -13.00 -9.36 -2.65
N ILE A 102 -12.02 -8.46 -2.49
CA ILE A 102 -11.40 -7.76 -3.64
C ILE A 102 -10.29 -8.59 -4.28
N ASP A 103 -10.26 -8.57 -5.60
CA ASP A 103 -9.17 -9.09 -6.40
C ASP A 103 -8.72 -8.00 -7.40
N PRO A 104 -7.44 -7.67 -7.48
CA PRO A 104 -6.33 -8.11 -6.62
C PRO A 104 -6.47 -7.62 -5.16
N MET A 105 -5.84 -8.34 -4.24
CA MET A 105 -5.88 -8.10 -2.79
C MET A 105 -5.68 -6.63 -2.41
N LEU A 106 -6.41 -6.15 -1.39
CA LEU A 106 -6.22 -4.81 -0.84
C LEU A 106 -4.83 -4.68 -0.19
N GLU A 107 -3.99 -3.80 -0.72
CA GLU A 107 -2.63 -3.58 -0.23
C GLU A 107 -2.50 -2.25 0.51
N TYR A 108 -3.12 -1.19 -0.01
CA TYR A 108 -3.08 0.16 0.56
C TYR A 108 -4.45 0.81 0.63
N VAL A 109 -4.67 1.57 1.71
CA VAL A 109 -5.79 2.49 1.86
C VAL A 109 -5.24 3.90 2.09
N LEU A 110 -5.70 4.87 1.31
CA LEU A 110 -5.43 6.29 1.50
C LEU A 110 -6.72 6.99 1.88
N LEU A 111 -6.76 7.57 3.08
CA LEU A 111 -7.84 8.44 3.53
C LEU A 111 -7.54 9.88 3.11
N ILE A 112 -8.42 10.51 2.33
CA ILE A 112 -8.30 11.91 1.94
C ILE A 112 -9.36 12.73 2.64
N GLY A 113 -8.92 13.46 3.66
CA GLY A 113 -9.76 14.21 4.58
C GLY A 113 -9.12 14.33 5.95
N ASP A 114 -9.63 15.19 6.80
CA ASP A 114 -9.13 15.37 8.16
C ASP A 114 -9.96 14.55 9.17
N VAL A 115 -9.50 14.46 10.40
CA VAL A 115 -10.26 13.80 11.49
C VAL A 115 -11.52 14.58 11.81
N ASN A 116 -11.45 15.90 11.70
CA ASN A 116 -12.52 16.87 11.97
C ASN A 116 -12.57 17.92 10.84
N GLY A 117 -13.52 18.84 10.94
CA GLY A 117 -13.60 19.98 10.01
C GLY A 117 -14.53 19.75 8.82
N SER A 118 -14.21 20.39 7.69
CA SER A 118 -15.10 20.42 6.51
C SER A 118 -15.12 19.10 5.74
N TYR A 119 -14.06 18.30 5.84
CA TYR A 119 -13.90 17.02 5.14
C TYR A 119 -13.57 15.91 6.12
N PRO A 120 -14.51 15.51 7.01
CA PRO A 120 -14.21 14.63 8.09
C PRO A 120 -14.18 13.16 7.65
N ILE A 121 -13.12 12.44 8.01
CA ILE A 121 -13.07 10.99 8.12
C ILE A 121 -12.59 10.68 9.54
N PRO A 122 -13.50 10.35 10.48
CA PRO A 122 -13.14 10.14 11.86
C PRO A 122 -12.11 9.04 12.06
N SER A 123 -11.15 9.28 12.95
CA SER A 123 -10.14 8.30 13.37
C SER A 123 -10.53 7.65 14.72
N PHE A 124 -9.77 6.67 15.13
CA PHE A 124 -9.83 6.10 16.47
C PHE A 124 -8.94 6.88 17.42
N THR A 125 -9.18 6.70 18.73
CA THR A 125 -8.35 7.23 19.79
C THR A 125 -7.79 6.09 20.62
N ILE A 126 -6.53 6.19 21.00
CA ILE A 126 -5.85 5.28 21.91
C ILE A 126 -5.26 6.08 23.07
N PRO A 127 -5.05 5.48 24.26
CA PRO A 127 -4.33 6.16 25.34
C PRO A 127 -2.95 6.61 24.87
N SER A 128 -2.62 7.87 25.15
CA SER A 128 -1.27 8.39 24.89
C SER A 128 -0.27 7.80 25.88
N TYR A 129 1.00 7.78 25.50
CA TYR A 129 2.09 7.38 26.39
C TYR A 129 2.17 8.26 27.66
N ASN A 130 1.71 9.51 27.60
CA ASN A 130 1.70 10.47 28.70
C ASN A 130 0.38 10.51 29.51
N GLU A 131 -0.45 9.47 29.43
CA GLU A 131 -1.59 9.16 30.30
C GLU A 131 -2.75 10.17 30.37
N SER A 132 -2.55 11.45 30.11
CA SER A 132 -3.60 12.48 30.21
C SER A 132 -4.34 12.76 28.90
N ASP A 133 -3.75 12.39 27.77
CA ASP A 133 -4.30 12.70 26.45
C ASP A 133 -4.62 11.43 25.66
N LEU A 134 -5.42 11.58 24.63
CA LEU A 134 -5.73 10.51 23.68
C LEU A 134 -5.06 10.82 22.33
N ASP A 135 -4.25 9.89 21.88
CA ASP A 135 -3.65 9.96 20.54
C ASP A 135 -4.65 9.52 19.48
N VAL A 136 -4.69 10.26 18.40
CA VAL A 136 -5.52 9.97 17.23
C VAL A 136 -4.76 9.04 16.28
N THR A 137 -5.41 7.95 15.88
CA THR A 137 -4.77 6.96 15.00
C THR A 137 -5.74 6.32 14.02
N ASP A 138 -5.28 6.07 12.81
CA ASP A 138 -6.02 5.31 11.79
C ASP A 138 -5.69 3.81 11.82
N TYR A 139 -4.69 3.42 12.60
CA TYR A 139 -4.23 2.03 12.68
C TYR A 139 -5.34 1.00 12.98
N PRO A 140 -6.35 1.27 13.86
CA PRO A 140 -7.44 0.32 14.09
C PRO A 140 -8.32 0.00 12.89
N TYR A 141 -8.25 0.74 11.80
CA TYR A 141 -8.91 0.37 10.55
C TYR A 141 -8.30 -0.89 9.90
N THR A 142 -7.04 -1.19 10.21
CA THR A 142 -6.28 -2.28 9.58
C THR A 142 -6.41 -3.61 10.28
N PHE A 143 -7.03 -3.67 11.48
CA PHE A 143 -7.23 -4.91 12.23
C PHE A 143 -8.67 -5.33 12.20
N PHE A 144 -8.89 -6.62 12.05
CA PHE A 144 -10.24 -7.17 12.00
C PHE A 144 -10.56 -8.14 13.14
N ASP A 145 -9.56 -8.69 13.80
CA ASP A 145 -9.71 -9.60 14.92
C ASP A 145 -8.91 -9.09 16.12
N ASN A 146 -9.50 -9.19 17.33
CA ASN A 146 -8.95 -8.60 18.56
C ASN A 146 -7.60 -9.21 19.00
N ASN A 147 -7.17 -10.30 18.39
CA ASN A 147 -5.97 -11.03 18.79
C ASN A 147 -4.73 -10.70 17.96
N ASP A 148 -4.85 -9.89 16.90
CA ASP A 148 -3.76 -9.71 15.93
C ASP A 148 -3.43 -8.23 15.67
N ILE A 149 -3.27 -7.48 16.77
CA ILE A 149 -2.91 -6.04 16.71
C ILE A 149 -1.52 -5.77 16.15
N LEU A 150 -0.68 -6.79 15.98
CA LEU A 150 0.67 -6.65 15.43
C LEU A 150 0.75 -6.92 13.93
N GLN A 151 -0.32 -7.44 13.31
CA GLN A 151 -0.34 -7.77 11.88
C GLN A 151 -1.46 -7.01 11.17
N PRO A 152 -1.17 -5.82 10.63
CA PRO A 152 -2.15 -5.09 9.84
C PRO A 152 -2.49 -5.86 8.56
N ALA A 153 -3.77 -5.91 8.19
CA ALA A 153 -4.23 -6.57 6.98
C ALA A 153 -3.78 -5.84 5.70
N PHE A 154 -3.61 -4.53 5.78
CA PHE A 154 -3.15 -3.64 4.71
C PHE A 154 -2.48 -2.41 5.30
N PHE A 155 -1.76 -1.65 4.46
CA PHE A 155 -1.19 -0.37 4.86
C PHE A 155 -2.23 0.74 4.78
N ILE A 156 -2.19 1.68 5.73
CA ILE A 156 -3.09 2.84 5.76
C ILE A 156 -2.30 4.14 5.91
N GLY A 157 -2.73 5.17 5.19
CA GLY A 157 -2.21 6.52 5.31
C GLY A 157 -3.31 7.55 5.16
N ARG A 158 -3.03 8.80 5.57
CA ARG A 158 -3.97 9.91 5.48
C ARG A 158 -3.32 11.13 4.84
N TRP A 159 -4.08 11.77 3.94
CA TRP A 159 -3.84 13.16 3.55
C TRP A 159 -4.85 14.04 4.26
N SER A 160 -4.40 14.72 5.31
CA SER A 160 -5.21 15.71 6.01
C SER A 160 -5.41 16.94 5.14
N ILE A 161 -6.66 17.27 4.86
CA ILE A 161 -7.04 18.47 4.11
C ILE A 161 -7.77 19.40 5.05
N ARG A 162 -7.17 20.53 5.32
CA ARG A 162 -7.76 21.64 6.09
C ARG A 162 -8.32 22.67 5.11
N SER A 163 -9.57 23.07 5.33
CA SER A 163 -10.18 24.22 4.65
C SER A 163 -9.74 25.52 5.27
#